data_8f53bab7b18f1100c7d99bfdeab2f9eb
#
_entry.id   8f53bab7b18f1100c7d99bfdeab2f9eb
#
_cell.length_a   1.000
_cell.length_b   1.000
_cell.length_c   1.000
_cell.angle_alpha   90.00
_cell.angle_beta   90.00
_cell.angle_gamma   90.00
#
_symmetry.space_group_name_H-M   'P 1'
#
loop_
_entity.id
_entity.type
_entity.pdbx_description
1 polymer ?
#
loop_
_entity_poly.entity_id
_entity_poly.type
_entity_poly.pdbx_seq_one_letter_code
_entity_poly.pdbx_strand_id
1 'polypeptide(L)'
;MKRLALAIALTIAPIAVVSPVEASKPWLCPKYTEQIKQTFKRKDWRTMDAIMWRESKCETRAVGWNYRTGMSHNDCRDNGRFHNRKRCKAVRSWDVGLFQVNSSWYTITTQLCGKNTRSTVLMQAQCNFRVAKYLYENGGLAHWRGNSN
;
A
#
# COMPACT_ATOMS: atom_id res chain seq x y z
N MET A 1 -43.82 9.51 -72.46
CA MET A 1 -44.05 9.35 -71.01
C MET A 1 -42.80 8.68 -70.42
N LYS A 2 -41.96 9.46 -69.72
CA LYS A 2 -40.70 8.96 -69.08
C LYS A 2 -41.04 8.61 -67.62
N ARG A 3 -40.84 7.34 -67.25
CA ARG A 3 -41.01 6.88 -65.90
C ARG A 3 -39.72 7.13 -65.14
N LEU A 4 -39.78 7.95 -64.09
CA LEU A 4 -38.69 8.23 -63.18
C LEU A 4 -38.69 7.09 -62.11
N ALA A 5 -37.64 6.31 -62.05
CA ALA A 5 -37.47 5.33 -60.95
C ALA A 5 -36.73 5.97 -59.80
N LEU A 6 -37.39 6.07 -58.64
CA LEU A 6 -36.82 6.59 -57.41
C LEU A 6 -36.11 5.44 -56.67
N ALA A 7 -34.76 5.50 -56.62
CA ALA A 7 -33.97 4.52 -55.83
C ALA A 7 -33.83 5.04 -54.41
N ILE A 8 -34.44 4.30 -53.47
CA ILE A 8 -34.28 4.57 -52.02
C ILE A 8 -33.03 3.82 -51.53
N ALA A 9 -31.96 4.58 -51.22
CA ALA A 9 -30.77 4.01 -50.59
C ALA A 9 -31.00 3.88 -49.07
N LEU A 10 -31.13 2.65 -48.60
CA LEU A 10 -31.16 2.35 -47.16
C LEU A 10 -29.73 2.41 -46.62
N THR A 11 -29.40 3.46 -45.87
CA THR A 11 -28.15 3.55 -45.12
C THR A 11 -28.28 2.80 -43.81
N ILE A 12 -27.69 1.61 -43.70
CA ILE A 12 -27.56 0.89 -42.44
C ILE A 12 -26.43 1.50 -41.63
N ALA A 13 -26.77 2.26 -40.56
CA ALA A 13 -25.79 2.78 -39.61
C ALA A 13 -25.15 1.61 -38.83
N PRO A 14 -23.82 1.60 -38.68
CA PRO A 14 -23.15 0.55 -37.88
C PRO A 14 -23.57 0.70 -36.40
N ILE A 15 -24.16 -0.38 -35.85
CA ILE A 15 -24.40 -0.48 -34.41
C ILE A 15 -23.04 -0.64 -33.74
N ALA A 16 -22.59 0.40 -33.02
CA ALA A 16 -21.40 0.31 -32.19
C ALA A 16 -21.64 -0.74 -31.09
N VAL A 17 -20.98 -1.87 -31.20
CA VAL A 17 -20.95 -2.90 -30.15
C VAL A 17 -20.15 -2.30 -29.00
N VAL A 18 -20.84 -1.81 -27.98
CA VAL A 18 -20.21 -1.38 -26.71
C VAL A 18 -19.71 -2.66 -26.03
N SER A 19 -18.40 -2.89 -26.10
CA SER A 19 -17.77 -3.98 -25.34
C SER A 19 -18.12 -3.81 -23.85
N PRO A 20 -18.53 -4.90 -23.16
CA PRO A 20 -18.79 -4.82 -21.73
C PRO A 20 -17.54 -4.31 -21.03
N VAL A 21 -17.65 -3.20 -20.31
CA VAL A 21 -16.59 -2.69 -19.44
C VAL A 21 -16.35 -3.77 -18.40
N GLU A 22 -15.22 -4.46 -18.51
CA GLU A 22 -14.80 -5.46 -17.55
C GLU A 22 -14.76 -4.78 -16.18
N ALA A 23 -15.69 -5.16 -15.30
CA ALA A 23 -15.82 -4.56 -13.97
C ALA A 23 -14.51 -4.74 -13.25
N SER A 24 -13.74 -3.65 -13.12
CA SER A 24 -12.44 -3.68 -12.45
C SER A 24 -12.66 -4.15 -11.00
N LYS A 25 -11.86 -5.14 -10.57
CA LYS A 25 -11.93 -5.65 -9.20
C LYS A 25 -11.94 -4.47 -8.20
N PRO A 26 -12.76 -4.52 -7.13
CA PRO A 26 -12.81 -3.46 -6.15
C PRO A 26 -11.44 -3.24 -5.50
N TRP A 27 -11.17 -2.03 -5.03
CA TRP A 27 -9.97 -1.72 -4.25
C TRP A 27 -10.09 -2.36 -2.87
N LEU A 28 -8.99 -2.92 -2.36
CA LEU A 28 -8.93 -3.50 -1.02
C LEU A 28 -8.86 -2.41 0.06
N CYS A 29 -8.19 -1.28 -0.28
CA CYS A 29 -8.08 -0.09 0.55
C CYS A 29 -8.70 1.13 -0.15
N PRO A 30 -10.04 1.20 -0.35
CA PRO A 30 -10.68 2.20 -1.20
C PRO A 30 -10.41 3.63 -0.76
N LYS A 31 -10.26 3.88 0.54
CA LYS A 31 -9.90 5.18 1.11
C LYS A 31 -8.59 5.75 0.56
N TYR A 32 -7.67 4.91 0.11
CA TYR A 32 -6.33 5.31 -0.33
C TYR A 32 -6.11 5.17 -1.84
N THR A 33 -7.17 4.88 -2.60
CA THR A 33 -7.09 4.67 -4.06
C THR A 33 -6.37 5.79 -4.78
N GLU A 34 -6.77 7.04 -4.55
CA GLU A 34 -6.19 8.19 -5.23
C GLU A 34 -4.74 8.43 -4.77
N GLN A 35 -4.44 8.22 -3.51
CA GLN A 35 -3.08 8.36 -2.99
C GLN A 35 -2.14 7.30 -3.56
N ILE A 36 -2.61 6.05 -3.75
CA ILE A 36 -1.86 5.00 -4.44
C ILE A 36 -1.55 5.42 -5.88
N LYS A 37 -2.57 5.91 -6.62
CA LYS A 37 -2.41 6.35 -8.01
C LYS A 37 -1.43 7.50 -8.17
N GLN A 38 -1.42 8.45 -7.24
CA GLN A 38 -0.50 9.59 -7.24
C GLN A 38 0.93 9.21 -6.84
N THR A 39 1.10 8.12 -6.07
CA THR A 39 2.38 7.76 -5.47
C THR A 39 3.16 6.75 -6.30
N PHE A 40 2.50 5.78 -6.90
CA PHE A 40 3.12 4.63 -7.54
C PHE A 40 2.85 4.57 -9.05
N LYS A 41 3.64 3.76 -9.78
CA LYS A 41 3.44 3.56 -11.23
C LYS A 41 2.13 2.82 -11.49
N ARG A 42 1.43 3.20 -12.57
CA ARG A 42 0.11 2.65 -12.94
C ARG A 42 0.06 1.11 -12.95
N LYS A 43 1.11 0.47 -13.47
CA LYS A 43 1.21 -0.99 -13.55
C LYS A 43 1.21 -1.67 -12.16
N ASP A 44 1.60 -0.96 -11.11
CA ASP A 44 1.77 -1.51 -9.75
C ASP A 44 0.65 -1.08 -8.79
N TRP A 45 -0.33 -0.29 -9.21
CA TRP A 45 -1.39 0.22 -8.33
C TRP A 45 -2.13 -0.88 -7.57
N ARG A 46 -2.54 -1.95 -8.28
CA ARG A 46 -3.26 -3.07 -7.66
C ARG A 46 -2.38 -3.88 -6.73
N THR A 47 -1.10 -4.00 -7.08
CA THR A 47 -0.11 -4.65 -6.23
C THR A 47 0.12 -3.87 -4.94
N MET A 48 0.26 -2.54 -5.02
CA MET A 48 0.43 -1.68 -3.86
C MET A 48 -0.81 -1.64 -2.96
N ASP A 49 -2.00 -1.68 -3.53
CA ASP A 49 -3.26 -1.85 -2.80
C ASP A 49 -3.30 -3.18 -2.04
N ALA A 50 -2.93 -4.27 -2.69
CA ALA A 50 -2.86 -5.61 -2.08
C ALA A 50 -1.77 -5.69 -0.98
N ILE A 51 -0.61 -5.05 -1.19
CA ILE A 51 0.44 -4.94 -0.18
C ILE A 51 -0.11 -4.19 1.05
N MET A 52 -0.69 -3.00 0.87
CA MET A 52 -1.25 -2.22 1.97
C MET A 52 -2.28 -3.02 2.78
N TRP A 53 -3.18 -3.73 2.09
CA TRP A 53 -4.15 -4.61 2.74
C TRP A 53 -3.48 -5.74 3.52
N ARG A 54 -2.49 -6.42 2.93
CA ARG A 54 -1.76 -7.51 3.58
C ARG A 54 -1.01 -7.04 4.81
N GLU A 55 -0.32 -5.91 4.71
CA GLU A 55 0.57 -5.39 5.76
C GLU A 55 -0.20 -4.80 6.95
N SER A 56 -1.28 -4.09 6.70
CA SER A 56 -1.94 -3.30 7.75
C SER A 56 -3.46 -3.40 7.79
N LYS A 57 -4.11 -4.10 6.84
CA LYS A 57 -5.56 -4.01 6.62
C LYS A 57 -6.04 -2.58 6.43
N CYS A 58 -5.22 -1.74 5.77
CA CYS A 58 -5.44 -0.31 5.56
C CYS A 58 -5.44 0.54 6.85
N GLU A 59 -4.88 0.02 7.93
CA GLU A 59 -4.83 0.70 9.22
C GLU A 59 -3.54 1.53 9.37
N THR A 60 -3.68 2.85 9.55
CA THR A 60 -2.54 3.77 9.71
C THR A 60 -1.76 3.53 10.99
N ARG A 61 -2.41 3.00 12.02
CA ARG A 61 -1.81 2.77 13.34
C ARG A 61 -1.34 1.34 13.56
N ALA A 62 -1.36 0.50 12.51
CA ALA A 62 -0.84 -0.85 12.60
C ALA A 62 0.63 -0.85 13.02
N VAL A 63 0.99 -1.74 13.98
CA VAL A 63 2.36 -1.93 14.45
C VAL A 63 2.66 -3.42 14.53
N GLY A 64 3.60 -3.87 13.73
CA GLY A 64 4.21 -5.19 13.80
C GLY A 64 5.48 -5.16 14.65
N TRP A 65 5.71 -6.16 15.50
CA TRP A 65 6.87 -6.26 16.37
C TRP A 65 7.76 -7.41 15.95
N ASN A 66 9.03 -7.12 15.67
CA ASN A 66 10.01 -8.12 15.29
C ASN A 66 10.90 -8.44 16.49
N TYR A 67 10.86 -9.66 16.94
CA TYR A 67 11.65 -10.11 18.09
C TYR A 67 12.99 -10.70 17.63
N ARG A 68 13.96 -10.73 18.53
CA ARG A 68 15.22 -11.43 18.31
C ARG A 68 14.96 -12.93 18.21
N THR A 69 15.85 -13.63 17.50
CA THR A 69 15.74 -15.09 17.34
C THR A 69 15.59 -15.78 18.70
N GLY A 70 14.60 -16.66 18.80
CA GLY A 70 14.27 -17.38 20.03
C GLY A 70 13.53 -16.56 21.09
N MET A 71 13.22 -15.28 20.82
CA MET A 71 12.49 -14.39 21.75
C MET A 71 11.09 -14.10 21.25
N SER A 72 10.20 -13.76 22.17
CA SER A 72 8.79 -13.49 21.92
C SER A 72 8.29 -12.29 22.73
N HIS A 73 7.01 -11.98 22.61
CA HIS A 73 6.35 -11.00 23.45
C HIS A 73 6.47 -11.30 24.94
N ASN A 74 6.51 -12.57 25.32
CA ASN A 74 6.60 -12.99 26.74
C ASN A 74 7.92 -12.58 27.37
N ASP A 75 9.00 -12.47 26.56
CA ASP A 75 10.33 -12.02 27.01
C ASP A 75 10.38 -10.52 27.32
N CYS A 76 9.30 -9.79 27.03
CA CYS A 76 9.12 -8.40 27.41
C CYS A 76 8.41 -8.24 28.78
N ARG A 77 8.22 -9.29 29.54
CA ARG A 77 7.67 -9.25 30.91
C ARG A 77 8.80 -9.10 31.92
N ASP A 78 8.61 -8.21 32.89
CA ASP A 78 9.40 -8.12 34.10
C ASP A 78 8.43 -8.09 35.30
N ASN A 79 8.65 -8.95 36.28
CA ASN A 79 7.79 -9.08 37.46
C ASN A 79 6.28 -9.18 37.14
N GLY A 80 5.92 -9.91 36.07
CA GLY A 80 4.53 -10.10 35.63
C GLY A 80 3.89 -8.92 34.89
N ARG A 81 4.61 -7.79 34.74
CA ARG A 81 4.14 -6.62 33.97
C ARG A 81 4.82 -6.56 32.60
N PHE A 82 4.08 -6.20 31.58
CA PHE A 82 4.67 -5.95 30.24
C PHE A 82 5.43 -4.62 30.23
N HIS A 83 6.70 -4.66 29.85
CA HIS A 83 7.44 -3.46 29.52
C HIS A 83 6.87 -2.78 28.27
N ASN A 84 7.11 -1.48 28.18
CA ASN A 84 6.94 -0.78 26.91
C ASN A 84 7.78 -1.51 25.85
N ARG A 85 7.11 -2.08 24.83
CA ARG A 85 7.76 -2.91 23.79
C ARG A 85 8.95 -2.21 23.13
N LYS A 86 8.90 -0.87 22.98
CA LYS A 86 10.00 -0.07 22.41
C LYS A 86 11.28 -0.09 23.27
N ARG A 87 11.16 -0.41 24.55
CA ARG A 87 12.29 -0.52 25.50
C ARG A 87 12.64 -1.97 25.81
N CYS A 88 11.87 -2.91 25.29
CA CYS A 88 12.12 -4.33 25.53
C CYS A 88 13.34 -4.80 24.73
N LYS A 89 14.32 -5.38 25.43
CA LYS A 89 15.55 -5.90 24.81
C LYS A 89 15.30 -7.06 23.85
N ALA A 90 14.17 -7.77 23.99
CA ALA A 90 13.76 -8.85 23.09
C ALA A 90 13.30 -8.31 21.72
N VAL A 91 12.87 -7.05 21.64
CA VAL A 91 12.45 -6.42 20.38
C VAL A 91 13.69 -5.99 19.60
N ARG A 92 13.80 -6.47 18.37
CA ARG A 92 14.85 -6.09 17.41
C ARG A 92 14.45 -4.84 16.61
N SER A 93 13.24 -4.83 16.09
CA SER A 93 12.68 -3.74 15.28
C SER A 93 11.15 -3.81 15.31
N TRP A 94 10.51 -2.82 14.71
CA TRP A 94 9.06 -2.81 14.53
C TRP A 94 8.71 -2.18 13.19
N ASP A 95 7.56 -2.56 12.66
CA ASP A 95 7.00 -2.09 11.42
C ASP A 95 5.79 -1.22 11.72
N VAL A 96 5.58 -0.13 10.98
CA VAL A 96 4.56 0.86 11.33
C VAL A 96 3.76 1.31 10.11
N GLY A 97 2.46 1.41 10.30
CA GLY A 97 1.52 2.08 9.40
C GLY A 97 1.13 1.26 8.19
N LEU A 98 0.60 1.94 7.18
CA LEU A 98 -0.07 1.35 6.03
C LEU A 98 0.78 0.31 5.28
N PHE A 99 2.06 0.60 5.05
CA PHE A 99 3.01 -0.26 4.33
C PHE A 99 4.00 -0.96 5.27
N GLN A 100 3.74 -0.96 6.58
CA GLN A 100 4.59 -1.58 7.61
C GLN A 100 6.07 -1.21 7.42
N VAL A 101 6.35 0.10 7.38
CA VAL A 101 7.70 0.62 7.27
C VAL A 101 8.50 0.26 8.51
N ASN A 102 9.62 -0.45 8.32
CA ASN A 102 10.48 -0.90 9.43
C ASN A 102 11.20 0.26 10.12
N SER A 103 11.36 0.17 11.43
CA SER A 103 12.06 1.16 12.26
C SER A 103 13.51 1.38 11.88
N SER A 104 14.16 0.46 11.16
CA SER A 104 15.52 0.65 10.62
C SER A 104 15.61 1.79 9.59
N TRP A 105 14.48 2.18 8.98
CA TRP A 105 14.40 3.29 8.04
C TRP A 105 14.24 4.66 8.73
N TYR A 106 14.63 4.77 10.01
CA TYR A 106 14.48 5.98 10.78
C TYR A 106 15.11 7.21 10.13
N THR A 107 16.34 7.10 9.62
CA THR A 107 17.05 8.20 8.95
C THR A 107 16.26 8.72 7.74
N ILE A 108 15.81 7.83 6.87
CA ILE A 108 14.98 8.17 5.70
C ILE A 108 13.65 8.78 6.13
N THR A 109 13.01 8.19 7.15
CA THR A 109 11.76 8.72 7.71
C THR A 109 11.94 10.16 8.20
N THR A 110 13.03 10.44 8.90
CA THR A 110 13.34 11.79 9.41
C THR A 110 13.59 12.78 8.28
N GLN A 111 14.30 12.36 7.23
CA GLN A 111 14.56 13.21 6.06
C GLN A 111 13.27 13.56 5.30
N LEU A 112 12.38 12.59 5.11
CA LEU A 112 11.17 12.76 4.30
C LEU A 112 9.99 13.37 5.07
N CYS A 113 9.93 13.17 6.39
CA CYS A 113 8.79 13.57 7.22
C CYS A 113 9.12 14.65 8.26
N GLY A 114 10.36 15.12 8.31
CA GLY A 114 10.83 16.19 9.19
C GLY A 114 11.57 15.70 10.45
N LYS A 115 12.38 16.60 11.01
CA LYS A 115 13.14 16.35 12.25
C LYS A 115 12.17 16.20 13.44
N ASN A 116 12.52 15.44 14.44
CA ASN A 116 11.70 15.06 15.62
C ASN A 116 10.60 14.03 15.35
N THR A 117 10.72 13.28 14.31
CA THR A 117 9.79 12.21 14.01
C THR A 117 10.09 10.99 14.86
N ARG A 118 9.29 10.77 15.89
CA ARG A 118 9.19 9.46 16.54
C ARG A 118 8.56 8.50 15.53
N SER A 119 8.74 7.20 15.71
CA SER A 119 8.09 6.18 14.85
C SER A 119 6.57 6.38 14.67
N THR A 120 5.94 7.17 15.54
CA THR A 120 4.53 7.57 15.46
C THR A 120 4.20 8.43 14.23
N VAL A 121 5.18 9.10 13.61
CA VAL A 121 4.93 9.85 12.37
C VAL A 121 4.57 8.90 11.21
N LEU A 122 5.08 7.68 11.21
CA LEU A 122 4.71 6.65 10.24
C LEU A 122 3.25 6.19 10.38
N MET A 123 2.58 6.53 11.48
CA MET A 123 1.12 6.35 11.64
C MET A 123 0.32 7.42 10.89
N GLN A 124 0.97 8.47 10.38
CA GLN A 124 0.35 9.43 9.48
C GLN A 124 0.43 8.89 8.04
N ALA A 125 -0.71 8.75 7.38
CA ALA A 125 -0.78 8.19 6.04
C ALA A 125 0.21 8.88 5.08
N GLN A 126 0.24 10.22 5.08
CA GLN A 126 1.10 11.00 4.19
C GLN A 126 2.59 10.67 4.36
N CYS A 127 3.08 10.57 5.60
CA CYS A 127 4.47 10.19 5.85
C CYS A 127 4.73 8.75 5.45
N ASN A 128 3.84 7.82 5.79
CA ASN A 128 3.97 6.42 5.43
C ASN A 128 4.06 6.22 3.92
N PHE A 129 3.23 6.93 3.15
CA PHE A 129 3.30 6.93 1.68
C PHE A 129 4.61 7.51 1.13
N ARG A 130 5.13 8.61 1.72
CA ARG A 130 6.43 9.18 1.29
C ARG A 130 7.57 8.20 1.46
N VAL A 131 7.64 7.53 2.61
CA VAL A 131 8.68 6.54 2.88
C VAL A 131 8.48 5.30 2.00
N ALA A 132 7.24 4.81 1.86
CA ALA A 132 6.94 3.70 0.97
C ALA A 132 7.30 4.01 -0.49
N LYS A 133 7.07 5.25 -0.97
CA LYS A 133 7.49 5.70 -2.29
C LYS A 133 9.02 5.61 -2.44
N TYR A 134 9.76 6.12 -1.47
CA TYR A 134 11.22 6.04 -1.47
C TYR A 134 11.71 4.58 -1.55
N LEU A 135 11.16 3.68 -0.74
CA LEU A 135 11.50 2.28 -0.75
C LEU A 135 11.20 1.63 -2.11
N TYR A 136 10.02 1.92 -2.66
CA TYR A 136 9.61 1.44 -3.97
C TYR A 136 10.54 1.93 -5.10
N GLU A 137 10.98 3.18 -5.06
CA GLU A 137 11.89 3.76 -6.07
C GLU A 137 13.32 3.21 -5.98
N ASN A 138 13.76 2.78 -4.78
CA ASN A 138 15.12 2.31 -4.53
C ASN A 138 15.26 0.77 -4.44
N GLY A 139 14.16 0.02 -4.35
CA GLY A 139 14.21 -1.44 -4.24
C GLY A 139 13.00 -2.14 -4.86
N GLY A 140 12.12 -1.37 -5.52
CA GLY A 140 10.90 -1.90 -6.12
C GLY A 140 10.00 -2.58 -5.08
N LEU A 141 9.36 -3.67 -5.49
CA LEU A 141 8.48 -4.44 -4.62
C LEU A 141 9.23 -5.38 -3.65
N ALA A 142 10.58 -5.45 -3.74
CA ALA A 142 11.37 -6.40 -2.93
C ALA A 142 11.22 -6.15 -1.42
N HIS A 143 11.02 -4.89 -1.01
CA HIS A 143 10.81 -4.55 0.39
C HIS A 143 9.59 -5.23 1.03
N TRP A 144 8.61 -5.62 0.22
CA TRP A 144 7.35 -6.26 0.65
C TRP A 144 7.22 -7.72 0.19
N ARG A 145 8.23 -8.26 -0.48
CA ARG A 145 8.32 -9.69 -0.71
C ARG A 145 8.78 -10.30 0.60
N GLY A 146 7.85 -10.85 1.37
CA GLY A 146 8.20 -11.60 2.57
C GLY A 146 9.25 -12.64 2.20
N ASN A 147 10.26 -12.81 3.04
CA ASN A 147 11.06 -14.02 3.03
C ASN A 147 10.07 -15.15 3.32
N SER A 148 9.60 -15.82 2.27
CA SER A 148 8.97 -17.12 2.38
C SER A 148 10.07 -18.08 2.81
N ASN A 149 10.30 -18.16 4.11
CA ASN A 149 10.98 -19.27 4.74
C ASN A 149 9.96 -20.33 5.06
#